data_e84e093905decb5ef649b8980dda3e61
#
_entry.id   e84e093905decb5ef649b8980dda3e61
#
_cell.length_a   1.000
_cell.length_b   1.000
_cell.length_c   1.000
_cell.angle_alpha   90.00
_cell.angle_beta   90.00
_cell.angle_gamma   90.00
#
_symmetry.space_group_name_H-M   'P 1'
#
loop_
_entity.id
_entity.type
_entity.pdbx_description
1 polymer ?
#
loop_
_entity_poly.entity_id
_entity_poly.type
_entity_poly.pdbx_seq_one_letter_code
_entity_poly.pdbx_strand_id
1 'polypeptide(L)'
;MTTPSALERPADVPFVRKLGARLVLIPAVVLSLLPPRRIRRVLNVLRRGAAPATATQAKNARDAVCAVSLRCAGPRGCLPRSLGAALLCRLGGTWPTWCTGARVVPPFTAHAWIEADGHPIDEGVPDDYFTRLMAVTPVGRHPR
;
A
#
# COMPACT_ATOMS: atom_id res chain seq x y z
N MET A 1 22.14 -13.96 0.60
CA MET A 1 20.67 -13.72 0.63
C MET A 1 20.43 -12.39 1.30
N THR A 2 20.22 -11.39 0.53
CA THR A 2 19.72 -10.13 1.05
C THR A 2 18.23 -10.30 1.35
N THR A 3 17.90 -10.49 2.61
CA THR A 3 16.58 -10.10 3.08
C THR A 3 16.28 -8.72 2.51
N PRO A 4 15.09 -8.44 1.99
CA PRO A 4 14.71 -7.07 1.64
C PRO A 4 14.71 -6.24 2.92
N SER A 5 15.90 -5.87 3.30
CA SER A 5 16.19 -5.05 4.45
C SER A 5 15.85 -3.63 4.09
N ALA A 6 15.23 -2.95 5.00
CA ALA A 6 15.03 -1.52 5.07
C ALA A 6 14.92 -0.85 3.69
N LEU A 7 13.70 -0.64 3.27
CA LEU A 7 13.43 0.18 2.10
C LEU A 7 14.15 1.52 2.27
N GLU A 8 14.96 1.88 1.29
CA GLU A 8 15.60 3.18 1.28
C GLU A 8 14.54 4.27 1.40
N ARG A 9 14.78 5.23 2.28
CA ARG A 9 13.91 6.39 2.40
C ARG A 9 14.04 7.25 1.15
N PRO A 10 12.95 7.50 0.43
CA PRO A 10 12.99 8.41 -0.70
C PRO A 10 13.41 9.81 -0.25
N ALA A 11 14.42 10.40 -0.91
CA ALA A 11 14.95 11.71 -0.54
C ALA A 11 14.10 12.88 -1.06
N ASP A 12 13.41 12.70 -2.19
CA ASP A 12 12.79 13.79 -2.95
C ASP A 12 11.27 13.72 -2.95
N VAL A 13 10.65 13.76 -1.76
CA VAL A 13 9.20 13.82 -1.64
C VAL A 13 8.76 15.26 -1.37
N PRO A 14 7.84 15.83 -2.17
CA PRO A 14 7.31 17.18 -1.92
C PRO A 14 6.69 17.32 -0.53
N PHE A 15 6.82 18.49 0.06
CA PHE A 15 6.30 18.78 1.41
C PHE A 15 4.80 18.50 1.54
N VAL A 16 4.01 18.85 0.54
CA VAL A 16 2.55 18.64 0.53
C VAL A 16 2.21 17.15 0.64
N ARG A 17 2.94 16.28 -0.07
CA ARG A 17 2.77 14.83 0.04
C ARG A 17 3.18 14.31 1.40
N LYS A 18 4.26 14.83 1.96
CA LYS A 18 4.69 14.46 3.33
C LYS A 18 3.63 14.83 4.36
N LEU A 19 3.02 16.01 4.23
CA LEU A 19 1.93 16.43 5.11
C LEU A 19 0.72 15.50 4.98
N GLY A 20 0.30 15.20 3.75
CA GLY A 20 -0.76 14.25 3.48
C GLY A 20 -0.47 12.86 4.04
N ALA A 21 0.78 12.37 3.88
CA ALA A 21 1.21 11.09 4.43
C ALA A 21 1.14 11.07 5.96
N ARG A 22 1.54 12.13 6.64
CA ARG A 22 1.41 12.25 8.10
C ARG A 22 -0.03 12.21 8.55
N LEU A 23 -0.93 12.86 7.83
CA LEU A 23 -2.36 12.86 8.15
C LEU A 23 -2.98 11.47 7.99
N VAL A 24 -2.64 10.73 6.95
CA VAL A 24 -3.20 9.40 6.71
C VAL A 24 -2.55 8.31 7.57
N LEU A 25 -1.38 8.55 8.13
CA LEU A 25 -0.71 7.57 8.99
C LEU A 25 -1.51 7.26 10.26
N ILE A 26 -2.19 8.24 10.83
CA ILE A 26 -3.01 8.04 12.03
C ILE A 26 -4.11 7.01 11.73
N PRO A 27 -5.02 7.21 10.75
CA PRO A 27 -6.01 6.19 10.42
C PRO A 27 -5.39 4.90 9.88
N ALA A 28 -4.26 4.94 9.19
CA ALA A 28 -3.58 3.73 8.71
C ALA A 28 -3.11 2.84 9.87
N VAL A 29 -2.51 3.42 10.89
CA VAL A 29 -2.09 2.69 12.10
C VAL A 29 -3.30 2.14 12.86
N VAL A 30 -4.35 2.93 13.01
CA VAL A 30 -5.60 2.48 13.65
C VAL A 30 -6.21 1.31 12.88
N LEU A 31 -6.29 1.40 11.55
CA LEU A 31 -6.77 0.31 10.70
C LEU A 31 -5.91 -0.95 10.84
N SER A 32 -4.61 -0.80 10.94
CA SER A 32 -3.68 -1.95 11.05
C SER A 32 -3.90 -2.77 12.33
N LEU A 33 -4.56 -2.21 13.32
CA LEU A 33 -4.91 -2.90 14.57
C LEU A 33 -6.21 -3.71 14.45
N LEU A 34 -6.97 -3.53 13.39
CA LEU A 34 -8.23 -4.23 13.17
C LEU A 34 -8.02 -5.62 12.56
N PRO A 35 -8.97 -6.56 12.76
CA PRO A 35 -8.96 -7.83 12.04
C PRO A 35 -9.05 -7.61 10.52
N PRO A 36 -8.46 -8.50 9.70
CA PRO A 36 -8.45 -8.35 8.24
C PRO A 36 -9.84 -8.13 7.61
N ARG A 37 -10.86 -8.78 8.16
CA ARG A 37 -12.25 -8.60 7.70
C ARG A 37 -12.77 -7.18 7.85
N ARG A 38 -12.43 -6.52 8.97
CA ARG A 38 -12.81 -5.12 9.22
C ARG A 38 -12.01 -4.16 8.35
N ILE A 39 -10.73 -4.39 8.20
CA ILE A 39 -9.89 -3.63 7.27
C ILE A 39 -10.50 -3.67 5.88
N ARG A 40 -10.83 -4.85 5.39
CA ARG A 40 -11.45 -5.04 4.08
C ARG A 40 -12.77 -4.27 3.95
N ARG A 41 -13.63 -4.30 4.96
CA ARG A 41 -14.91 -3.57 4.96
C ARG A 41 -14.69 -2.05 4.85
N VAL A 42 -13.78 -1.51 5.65
CA VAL A 42 -13.46 -0.08 5.62
C VAL A 42 -12.90 0.32 4.26
N LEU A 43 -11.95 -0.44 3.72
CA LEU A 43 -11.35 -0.15 2.42
C LEU A 43 -12.37 -0.27 1.28
N ASN A 44 -13.29 -1.22 1.35
CA ASN A 44 -14.37 -1.35 0.36
C ASN A 44 -15.30 -0.12 0.34
N VAL A 45 -15.47 0.55 1.47
CA VAL A 45 -16.22 1.81 1.53
C VAL A 45 -15.37 2.96 0.98
N LEU A 46 -14.13 3.07 1.40
CA LEU A 46 -13.24 4.17 1.03
C LEU A 46 -12.90 4.22 -0.47
N ARG A 47 -12.83 3.08 -1.13
CA ARG A 47 -12.55 3.00 -2.57
C ARG A 47 -13.65 3.59 -3.47
N ARG A 48 -14.84 3.77 -2.93
CA ARG A 48 -16.00 4.24 -3.72
C ARG A 48 -15.74 5.65 -4.25
N GLY A 49 -16.03 5.84 -5.54
CA GLY A 49 -15.86 7.13 -6.21
C GLY A 49 -14.42 7.50 -6.57
N ALA A 50 -13.44 6.65 -6.27
CA ALA A 50 -12.06 6.88 -6.65
C ALA A 50 -11.73 6.22 -7.99
N ALA A 51 -10.93 6.91 -8.82
CA ALA A 51 -10.42 6.35 -10.06
C ALA A 51 -9.26 5.38 -9.78
N PRO A 52 -8.98 4.40 -10.65
CA PRO A 52 -7.81 3.56 -10.50
C PRO A 52 -6.52 4.39 -10.47
N ALA A 53 -5.65 4.11 -9.50
CA ALA A 53 -4.36 4.77 -9.42
C ALA A 53 -3.42 4.24 -10.52
N THR A 54 -2.64 5.12 -11.09
CA THR A 54 -1.52 4.73 -11.96
C THR A 54 -0.36 4.21 -11.12
N ALA A 55 0.57 3.48 -11.76
CA ALA A 55 1.79 3.02 -11.08
C ALA A 55 2.58 4.19 -10.48
N THR A 56 2.69 5.32 -11.18
CA THR A 56 3.36 6.52 -10.69
C THR A 56 2.67 7.10 -9.46
N GLN A 57 1.34 7.21 -9.48
CA GLN A 57 0.57 7.71 -8.34
C GLN A 57 0.71 6.80 -7.12
N ALA A 58 0.62 5.50 -7.31
CA ALA A 58 0.77 4.51 -6.25
C ALA A 58 2.19 4.53 -5.65
N LYS A 59 3.22 4.60 -6.49
CA LYS A 59 4.61 4.73 -6.07
C LYS A 59 4.86 6.01 -5.28
N ASN A 60 4.37 7.14 -5.78
CA ASN A 60 4.51 8.43 -5.10
C ASN A 60 3.86 8.43 -3.70
N ALA A 61 2.69 7.81 -3.57
CA ALA A 61 2.01 7.68 -2.28
C ALA A 61 2.81 6.80 -1.31
N ARG A 62 3.29 5.66 -1.79
CA ARG A 62 4.12 4.74 -0.99
C ARG A 62 5.41 5.41 -0.54
N ASP A 63 6.10 6.10 -1.43
CA ASP A 63 7.33 6.82 -1.14
C ASP A 63 7.11 7.91 -0.08
N ALA A 64 6.01 8.64 -0.16
CA ALA A 64 5.67 9.67 0.81
C ALA A 64 5.46 9.09 2.22
N VAL A 65 4.76 7.97 2.32
CA VAL A 65 4.53 7.27 3.58
C VAL A 65 5.84 6.75 4.18
N CYS A 66 6.72 6.17 3.36
CA CYS A 66 8.04 5.71 3.79
C CYS A 66 8.95 6.87 4.22
N ALA A 67 8.83 8.03 3.57
CA ALA A 67 9.64 9.21 3.89
C ALA A 67 9.33 9.80 5.27
N VAL A 68 8.07 9.70 5.74
CA VAL A 68 7.64 10.31 7.01
C VAL A 68 7.59 9.33 8.17
N SER A 69 7.72 8.03 7.94
CA SER A 69 7.58 7.01 8.98
C SER A 69 8.66 5.95 8.88
N LEU A 70 9.49 5.87 9.90
CA LEU A 70 10.47 4.79 10.05
C LEU A 70 9.81 3.42 10.18
N ARG A 71 8.66 3.36 10.84
CA ARG A 71 7.89 2.13 10.99
C ARG A 71 7.42 1.61 9.63
N CYS A 72 6.89 2.49 8.78
CA CYS A 72 6.43 2.13 7.44
C CYS A 72 7.58 1.76 6.51
N ALA A 73 8.74 2.37 6.67
CA ALA A 73 9.95 2.04 5.91
C ALA A 73 10.63 0.75 6.40
N GLY A 74 10.31 0.29 7.60
CA GLY A 74 10.92 -0.88 8.21
C GLY A 74 10.36 -2.21 7.69
N PRO A 75 11.04 -3.33 8.00
CA PRO A 75 10.67 -4.66 7.50
C PRO A 75 9.33 -5.18 8.05
N ARG A 76 8.88 -4.65 9.18
CA ARG A 76 7.59 -5.00 9.81
C ARG A 76 6.47 -4.00 9.53
N GLY A 77 6.73 -3.03 8.65
CA GLY A 77 5.82 -1.94 8.36
C GLY A 77 4.91 -2.16 7.15
N CYS A 78 4.84 -3.36 6.60
CA CYS A 78 4.12 -3.62 5.35
C CYS A 78 2.62 -3.27 5.43
N LEU A 79 1.96 -3.57 6.54
CA LEU A 79 0.54 -3.29 6.70
C LEU A 79 0.26 -1.78 6.82
N PRO A 80 0.84 -1.04 7.77
CA PRO A 80 0.62 0.41 7.83
C PRO A 80 1.15 1.14 6.59
N ARG A 81 2.23 0.68 5.97
CA ARG A 81 2.76 1.23 4.72
C ARG A 81 1.76 1.12 3.58
N SER A 82 1.23 -0.08 3.35
CA SER A 82 0.26 -0.32 2.28
C SER A 82 -1.06 0.40 2.52
N LEU A 83 -1.56 0.40 3.74
CA LEU A 83 -2.77 1.13 4.12
C LEU A 83 -2.57 2.64 3.99
N GLY A 84 -1.46 3.16 4.45
CA GLY A 84 -1.12 4.58 4.33
C GLY A 84 -1.02 5.02 2.87
N ALA A 85 -0.39 4.23 2.03
CA ALA A 85 -0.29 4.52 0.59
C ALA A 85 -1.68 4.51 -0.09
N ALA A 86 -2.53 3.54 0.22
CA ALA A 86 -3.89 3.49 -0.30
C ALA A 86 -4.73 4.70 0.14
N LEU A 87 -4.66 5.07 1.41
CA LEU A 87 -5.37 6.23 1.95
C LEU A 87 -4.86 7.55 1.35
N LEU A 88 -3.56 7.67 1.14
CA LEU A 88 -2.98 8.86 0.50
C LEU A 88 -3.42 8.98 -0.96
N CYS A 89 -3.45 7.88 -1.71
CA CYS A 89 -4.05 7.86 -3.05
C CYS A 89 -5.51 8.31 -3.00
N ARG A 90 -6.27 7.84 -2.02
CA ARG A 90 -7.69 8.20 -1.87
C ARG A 90 -7.90 9.69 -1.64
N LEU A 91 -7.04 10.35 -0.89
CA LEU A 91 -7.07 11.81 -0.73
C LEU A 91 -6.91 12.53 -2.07
N GLY A 92 -6.12 11.97 -2.97
CA GLY A 92 -5.93 12.47 -4.33
C GLY A 92 -7.02 12.02 -5.32
N GLY A 93 -8.04 11.32 -4.88
CA GLY A 93 -9.14 10.85 -5.74
C GLY A 93 -8.86 9.54 -6.49
N THR A 94 -7.81 8.81 -6.12
CA THR A 94 -7.43 7.54 -6.76
C THR A 94 -7.39 6.40 -5.76
N TRP A 95 -7.37 5.17 -6.27
CA TRP A 95 -7.29 3.97 -5.45
C TRP A 95 -6.40 2.93 -6.12
N PRO A 96 -5.31 2.47 -5.48
CA PRO A 96 -4.55 1.31 -5.94
C PRO A 96 -5.29 0.02 -5.54
N THR A 97 -4.85 -1.12 -6.07
CA THR A 97 -5.30 -2.40 -5.53
C THR A 97 -4.53 -2.68 -4.24
N TRP A 98 -5.23 -2.73 -3.11
CA TRP A 98 -4.63 -3.13 -1.85
C TRP A 98 -4.71 -4.64 -1.70
N CYS A 99 -3.58 -5.28 -1.40
CA CYS A 99 -3.48 -6.73 -1.35
C CYS A 99 -2.89 -7.22 -0.03
N THR A 100 -3.36 -8.37 0.40
CA THR A 100 -2.70 -9.18 1.42
C THR A 100 -2.51 -10.60 0.91
N GLY A 101 -1.47 -11.24 1.37
CA GLY A 101 -1.16 -12.59 0.97
C GLY A 101 0.01 -13.17 1.75
N ALA A 102 0.69 -14.13 1.17
CA ALA A 102 1.81 -14.82 1.77
C ALA A 102 2.91 -15.10 0.74
N ARG A 103 4.14 -15.26 1.21
CA ARG A 103 5.25 -15.71 0.38
C ARG A 103 4.95 -17.10 -0.18
N VAL A 104 5.32 -17.34 -1.42
CA VAL A 104 5.17 -18.65 -2.06
C VAL A 104 6.26 -19.65 -1.65
N VAL A 105 7.33 -19.17 -1.02
CA VAL A 105 8.44 -19.99 -0.52
C VAL A 105 8.55 -19.88 1.00
N PRO A 106 9.01 -20.94 1.70
CA PRO A 106 9.20 -20.87 3.15
C PRO A 106 10.22 -19.81 3.56
N PRO A 107 10.02 -19.15 4.72
CA PRO A 107 8.84 -19.21 5.58
C PRO A 107 7.64 -18.49 4.94
N PHE A 108 6.44 -19.07 5.05
CA PHE A 108 5.20 -18.53 4.47
C PHE A 108 4.67 -17.38 5.33
N THR A 109 5.37 -16.27 5.34
CA THR A 109 5.00 -15.10 6.13
C THR A 109 3.93 -14.27 5.44
N ALA A 110 3.00 -13.71 6.24
CA ALA A 110 2.01 -12.79 5.73
C ALA A 110 2.64 -11.47 5.27
N HIS A 111 2.10 -10.90 4.21
CA HIS A 111 2.54 -9.65 3.64
C HIS A 111 1.36 -8.83 3.14
N ALA A 112 1.49 -7.50 3.15
CA ALA A 112 0.53 -6.57 2.58
C ALA A 112 1.25 -5.60 1.64
N TRP A 113 0.64 -5.31 0.49
CA TRP A 113 1.22 -4.44 -0.53
C TRP A 113 0.13 -3.76 -1.35
N ILE A 114 0.53 -2.83 -2.19
CA ILE A 114 -0.35 -2.22 -3.20
C ILE A 114 0.10 -2.59 -4.60
N GLU A 115 -0.85 -2.66 -5.50
CA GLU A 115 -0.63 -2.90 -6.92
C GLU A 115 -1.27 -1.78 -7.75
N ALA A 116 -0.68 -1.49 -8.88
CA ALA A 116 -1.24 -0.66 -9.92
C ALA A 116 -0.81 -1.20 -11.28
N ASP A 117 -1.66 -1.08 -12.29
CA ASP A 117 -1.42 -1.62 -13.63
C ASP A 117 -1.08 -3.12 -13.63
N GLY A 118 -1.62 -3.88 -12.67
CA GLY A 118 -1.43 -5.32 -12.54
C GLY A 118 -0.12 -5.77 -11.89
N HIS A 119 0.69 -4.84 -11.36
CA HIS A 119 1.99 -5.14 -10.78
C HIS A 119 2.11 -4.62 -9.35
N PRO A 120 2.77 -5.38 -8.45
CA PRO A 120 3.15 -4.86 -7.13
C PRO A 120 4.05 -3.63 -7.25
N ILE A 121 3.86 -2.67 -6.36
CA ILE A 121 4.61 -1.41 -6.37
C ILE A 121 5.78 -1.48 -5.41
N ASP A 122 7.00 -1.38 -5.94
CA ASP A 122 8.27 -1.27 -5.21
C ASP A 122 8.48 -2.35 -4.11
N GLU A 123 8.07 -3.58 -4.38
CA GLU A 123 8.29 -4.68 -3.43
C GLU A 123 9.69 -5.29 -3.53
N GLY A 124 10.46 -4.95 -4.57
CA GLY A 124 11.84 -5.41 -4.74
C GLY A 124 12.00 -6.91 -5.01
N VAL A 125 10.91 -7.58 -5.34
CA VAL A 125 10.85 -9.03 -5.60
C VAL A 125 10.05 -9.28 -6.88
N PRO A 126 10.18 -10.47 -7.53
CA PRO A 126 9.35 -10.80 -8.67
C PRO A 126 7.85 -10.75 -8.35
N ASP A 127 7.02 -10.47 -9.36
CA ASP A 127 5.57 -10.32 -9.20
C ASP A 127 4.88 -11.58 -8.64
N ASP A 128 5.45 -12.75 -8.88
CA ASP A 128 4.95 -14.05 -8.41
C ASP A 128 5.51 -14.49 -7.04
N TYR A 129 6.26 -13.62 -6.37
CA TYR A 129 6.86 -13.92 -5.07
C TYR A 129 5.85 -14.07 -3.94
N PHE A 130 4.73 -13.37 -4.04
CA PHE A 130 3.62 -13.44 -3.09
C PHE A 130 2.37 -14.02 -3.74
N THR A 131 1.66 -14.88 -3.02
CA THR A 131 0.32 -15.32 -3.40
C THR A 131 -0.70 -14.38 -2.77
N ARG A 132 -1.54 -13.76 -3.60
CA ARG A 132 -2.61 -12.89 -3.15
C ARG A 132 -3.76 -13.70 -2.59
N LEU A 133 -4.11 -13.44 -1.33
CA LEU A 133 -5.23 -14.08 -0.63
C LEU A 133 -6.45 -13.17 -0.54
N MET A 134 -6.24 -11.87 -0.48
CA MET A 134 -7.30 -10.88 -0.40
C MET A 134 -6.90 -9.62 -1.15
N ALA A 135 -7.85 -9.02 -1.86
CA ALA A 135 -7.62 -7.76 -2.58
C ALA A 135 -8.82 -6.83 -2.46
N VAL A 136 -8.54 -5.54 -2.38
CA VAL A 136 -9.51 -4.46 -2.50
C VAL A 136 -9.13 -3.65 -3.74
N THR A 137 -9.81 -3.96 -4.84
CA THR A 137 -9.55 -3.35 -6.15
C THR A 137 -10.26 -2.01 -6.30
N PRO A 138 -9.81 -1.12 -7.22
CA PRO A 138 -10.59 0.06 -7.56
C PRO A 138 -11.96 -0.34 -8.12
N VAL A 139 -12.97 0.47 -7.82
CA VAL A 139 -14.29 0.35 -8.50
C VAL A 139 -14.16 1.10 -9.81
N GLY A 140 -13.41 0.54 -10.76
CA GLY A 140 -13.18 1.16 -12.05
C GLY A 140 -14.34 0.97 -13.01
N ARG A 141 -14.63 1.97 -13.82
CA ARG A 141 -15.32 1.73 -15.07
C ARG A 141 -14.46 0.78 -15.90
N HIS A 142 -14.98 -0.39 -16.21
CA HIS A 142 -14.39 -1.18 -17.28
C HIS A 142 -14.28 -0.27 -18.52
N PRO A 143 -13.10 -0.13 -19.12
CA PRO A 143 -13.05 0.45 -20.45
C PRO A 143 -13.91 -0.46 -21.35
N ARG A 144 -14.93 0.10 -21.93
CA ARG A 144 -15.71 -0.56 -22.97
C ARG A 144 -14.85 -0.71 -24.21
#